data_f028f46c8312b3435ae4c7c84e40b593
#
_entry.id   f028f46c8312b3435ae4c7c84e40b593
#
_cell.length_a   1.000
_cell.length_b   1.000
_cell.length_c   1.000
_cell.angle_alpha   90.00
_cell.angle_beta   90.00
_cell.angle_gamma   90.00
#
_symmetry.space_group_name_H-M   'P 1'
#
loop_
_entity.id
_entity.type
_entity.pdbx_description
1 polymer ?
#
loop_
_entity_poly.entity_id
_entity_poly.type
_entity_poly.pdbx_seq_one_letter_code
_entity_poly.pdbx_strand_id
1 'polypeptide(L)'
;MANCENYKITVMNNTHAEIKVTKFEYKDGSNWKPENMLGFDGHQKIEKEHGFTWTRDLEGIGNENTQFRVTYQHHAGGTKWGDDIKAVTGVFVARDNESRT
;
A
#
# COMPACT_ATOMS: atom_id res chain seq x y z
N MET A 1 5.55 5.97 21.37
CA MET A 1 4.40 6.14 20.48
C MET A 1 3.71 4.82 20.29
N ALA A 2 2.39 4.83 20.32
CA ALA A 2 1.61 3.60 20.16
C ALA A 2 1.66 3.10 18.71
N ASN A 3 1.64 1.80 18.55
CA ASN A 3 1.51 1.20 17.22
C ASN A 3 0.03 1.11 16.84
N CYS A 4 -0.26 1.16 15.54
CA CYS A 4 -1.56 0.83 15.01
C CYS A 4 -1.58 -0.67 14.70
N GLU A 5 -2.32 -1.44 15.49
CA GLU A 5 -2.30 -2.89 15.41
C GLU A 5 -3.42 -3.44 14.53
N ASN A 6 -3.14 -4.54 13.85
CA ASN A 6 -4.08 -5.28 13.02
C ASN A 6 -4.79 -4.39 11.98
N TYR A 7 -4.06 -3.49 11.35
CA TYR A 7 -4.64 -2.64 10.30
C TYR A 7 -4.70 -3.43 8.99
N LYS A 8 -5.88 -3.45 8.38
CA LYS A 8 -6.11 -4.15 7.12
C LYS A 8 -6.02 -3.17 5.96
N ILE A 9 -5.13 -3.44 5.03
CA ILE A 9 -4.89 -2.58 3.87
C ILE A 9 -5.24 -3.36 2.62
N THR A 10 -6.09 -2.78 1.78
CA THR A 10 -6.47 -3.36 0.50
C THR A 10 -6.08 -2.41 -0.61
N VAL A 11 -5.34 -2.93 -1.59
CA VAL A 11 -5.05 -2.23 -2.83
C VAL A 11 -5.92 -2.83 -3.93
N MET A 12 -6.79 -2.00 -4.52
CA MET A 12 -7.67 -2.41 -5.61
C MET A 12 -7.10 -1.91 -6.93
N ASN A 13 -7.00 -2.81 -7.90
CA ASN A 13 -6.56 -2.43 -9.24
C ASN A 13 -7.77 -2.10 -10.12
N ASN A 14 -8.14 -0.83 -10.17
CA ASN A 14 -9.21 -0.33 -11.04
C ASN A 14 -8.65 0.25 -12.34
N THR A 15 -7.43 -0.09 -12.70
CA THR A 15 -6.80 0.38 -13.93
C THR A 15 -7.12 -0.54 -15.10
N HIS A 16 -6.63 -0.19 -16.28
CA HIS A 16 -6.89 -0.94 -17.52
C HIS A 16 -5.99 -2.16 -17.72
N ALA A 17 -5.02 -2.39 -16.83
CA ALA A 17 -4.04 -3.47 -16.99
C ALA A 17 -3.62 -4.02 -15.62
N GLU A 18 -2.96 -5.19 -15.62
CA GLU A 18 -2.32 -5.71 -14.42
C GLU A 18 -1.31 -4.70 -13.88
N ILE A 19 -1.23 -4.57 -12.56
CA ILE A 19 -0.22 -3.74 -11.91
C ILE A 19 0.72 -4.60 -11.07
N LYS A 20 1.92 -4.06 -10.87
CA LYS A 20 2.89 -4.63 -9.93
C LYS A 20 3.16 -3.58 -8.87
N VAL A 21 2.73 -3.84 -7.63
CA VAL A 21 3.02 -2.98 -6.49
C VAL A 21 4.45 -3.28 -6.05
N THR A 22 5.30 -2.27 -6.09
CA THR A 22 6.72 -2.41 -5.78
C THR A 22 7.09 -1.83 -4.43
N LYS A 23 6.25 -0.95 -3.87
CA LYS A 23 6.53 -0.32 -2.59
C LYS A 23 5.24 0.13 -1.93
N PHE A 24 5.16 -0.07 -0.61
CA PHE A 24 4.11 0.49 0.22
C PHE A 24 4.75 1.32 1.34
N GLU A 25 4.20 2.51 1.59
CA GLU A 25 4.68 3.41 2.63
C GLU A 25 3.51 4.00 3.40
N TYR A 26 3.74 4.29 4.68
CA TYR A 26 2.81 5.04 5.49
C TYR A 26 3.52 6.24 6.12
N LYS A 27 2.76 7.30 6.41
CA LYS A 27 3.34 8.55 6.89
C LYS A 27 3.34 8.59 8.41
N ASP A 28 4.52 8.86 8.99
CA ASP A 28 4.71 9.07 10.42
C ASP A 28 5.24 10.50 10.60
N GLY A 29 4.37 11.41 11.04
CA GLY A 29 4.69 12.83 11.06
C GLY A 29 4.93 13.35 9.64
N SER A 30 6.13 13.83 9.37
CA SER A 30 6.52 14.31 8.04
C SER A 30 7.31 13.28 7.24
N ASN A 31 7.53 12.08 7.80
CA ASN A 31 8.38 11.05 7.18
C ASN A 31 7.54 9.91 6.62
N TRP A 32 7.90 9.45 5.41
CA TRP A 32 7.35 8.24 4.85
C TRP A 32 8.17 7.05 5.33
N LYS A 33 7.49 6.04 5.91
CA LYS A 33 8.11 4.80 6.36
C LYS A 33 7.70 3.65 5.45
N PRO A 34 8.66 2.87 4.95
CA PRO A 34 8.31 1.68 4.17
C PRO A 34 7.77 0.58 5.09
N GLU A 35 6.82 -0.18 4.57
CA GLU A 35 6.29 -1.37 5.23
C GLU A 35 6.31 -2.54 4.27
N ASN A 36 6.84 -3.67 4.71
CA ASN A 36 6.92 -4.86 3.89
C ASN A 36 5.55 -5.56 3.85
N MET A 37 4.73 -5.18 2.90
CA MET A 37 3.42 -5.79 2.66
C MET A 37 3.38 -6.53 1.33
N LEU A 38 4.54 -6.67 0.70
CA LEU A 38 4.65 -7.19 -0.64
C LEU A 38 4.79 -8.70 -0.63
N GLY A 39 4.59 -9.31 -1.77
CA GLY A 39 4.70 -10.74 -1.94
C GLY A 39 6.13 -11.24 -1.79
N PHE A 40 6.32 -12.52 -2.08
CA PHE A 40 7.57 -13.24 -1.82
C PHE A 40 8.79 -12.59 -2.48
N ASP A 41 8.62 -12.01 -3.67
CA ASP A 41 9.72 -11.41 -4.43
C ASP A 41 9.91 -9.91 -4.14
N GLY A 42 9.35 -9.40 -3.06
CA GLY A 42 9.42 -7.99 -2.74
C GLY A 42 8.47 -7.11 -3.55
N HIS A 43 7.55 -7.72 -4.27
CA HIS A 43 6.50 -7.02 -5.00
C HIS A 43 5.23 -7.89 -5.05
N GLN A 44 4.10 -7.27 -5.36
CA GLN A 44 2.83 -7.97 -5.49
C GLN A 44 2.16 -7.59 -6.80
N LYS A 45 1.88 -8.59 -7.62
CA LYS A 45 1.11 -8.41 -8.85
C LYS A 45 -0.38 -8.49 -8.53
N ILE A 46 -1.15 -7.58 -9.10
CA ILE A 46 -2.60 -7.54 -8.92
C ILE A 46 -3.23 -7.43 -10.31
N GLU A 47 -4.03 -8.41 -10.67
CA GLU A 47 -4.71 -8.42 -11.94
C GLU A 47 -5.76 -7.31 -12.00
N LYS A 48 -6.12 -6.92 -13.23
CA LYS A 48 -7.18 -5.96 -13.50
C LYS A 48 -8.48 -6.38 -12.79
N GLU A 49 -9.09 -5.43 -12.11
CA GLU A 49 -10.36 -5.60 -11.36
C GLU A 49 -10.25 -6.51 -10.14
N HIS A 50 -9.02 -6.82 -9.71
CA HIS A 50 -8.75 -7.57 -8.49
C HIS A 50 -8.13 -6.69 -7.43
N GLY A 51 -8.11 -7.18 -6.20
CA GLY A 51 -7.48 -6.53 -5.07
C GLY A 51 -6.58 -7.47 -4.31
N PHE A 52 -5.71 -6.90 -3.50
CA PHE A 52 -4.88 -7.67 -2.57
C PHE A 52 -4.94 -7.02 -1.19
N THR A 53 -5.13 -7.84 -0.15
CA THR A 53 -5.30 -7.36 1.23
C THR A 53 -4.18 -7.84 2.11
N TRP A 54 -3.64 -6.94 2.92
CA TRP A 54 -2.65 -7.24 3.95
C TRP A 54 -3.16 -6.80 5.31
N THR A 55 -2.72 -7.49 6.35
CA THR A 55 -2.92 -7.05 7.74
C THR A 55 -1.55 -6.83 8.36
N ARG A 56 -1.30 -5.65 8.89
CA ARG A 56 -0.01 -5.27 9.48
C ARG A 56 -0.18 -4.38 10.69
N ASP A 57 0.84 -4.41 11.53
CA ASP A 57 0.99 -3.44 12.62
C ASP A 57 1.83 -2.29 12.08
N LEU A 58 1.31 -1.07 12.20
CA LEU A 58 1.98 0.13 11.70
C LEU A 58 2.63 0.85 12.89
N GLU A 59 3.95 0.88 12.92
CA GLU A 59 4.70 1.38 14.07
C GLU A 59 4.59 2.89 14.24
N GLY A 60 4.35 3.32 15.47
CA GLY A 60 4.42 4.72 15.86
C GLY A 60 3.30 5.62 15.46
N ILE A 61 2.22 5.10 14.86
CA ILE A 61 1.12 5.93 14.33
C ILE A 61 -0.26 5.58 14.92
N GLY A 62 -0.31 4.81 15.99
CA GLY A 62 -1.59 4.44 16.62
C GLY A 62 -2.38 5.67 17.04
N ASN A 63 -3.62 5.81 16.56
CA ASN A 63 -4.52 6.94 16.78
C ASN A 63 -3.99 8.29 16.26
N GLU A 64 -3.04 8.27 15.34
CA GLU A 64 -2.48 9.48 14.74
C GLU A 64 -2.85 9.60 13.27
N ASN A 65 -2.75 10.81 12.73
CA ASN A 65 -2.98 11.06 11.32
C ASN A 65 -1.87 10.40 10.49
N THR A 66 -2.25 9.75 9.41
CA THR A 66 -1.33 9.15 8.45
C THR A 66 -1.86 9.26 7.04
N GLN A 67 -1.06 8.86 6.09
CA GLN A 67 -1.43 8.66 4.70
C GLN A 67 -0.74 7.40 4.21
N PHE A 68 -1.32 6.72 3.25
CA PHE A 68 -0.67 5.61 2.57
C PHE A 68 -0.22 6.03 1.19
N ARG A 69 0.93 5.53 0.77
CA ARG A 69 1.46 5.73 -0.57
C ARG A 69 1.88 4.39 -1.16
N VAL A 70 1.36 4.10 -2.34
CA VAL A 70 1.68 2.89 -3.08
C VAL A 70 2.44 3.27 -4.34
N THR A 71 3.56 2.61 -4.60
CA THR A 71 4.28 2.74 -5.85
C THR A 71 4.01 1.49 -6.68
N TYR A 72 3.60 1.67 -7.93
CA TYR A 72 3.25 0.56 -8.79
C TYR A 72 3.62 0.84 -10.24
N GLN A 73 3.61 -0.24 -11.04
CA GLN A 73 3.89 -0.19 -12.48
C GLN A 73 2.78 -0.93 -13.21
N HIS A 74 2.40 -0.45 -14.40
CA HIS A 74 1.49 -1.17 -15.28
C HIS A 74 2.24 -2.21 -16.11
N HIS A 75 1.61 -3.35 -16.35
CA HIS A 75 2.12 -4.35 -17.27
C HIS A 75 2.10 -3.78 -18.70
N ALA A 76 3.24 -3.81 -19.36
CA ALA A 76 3.44 -3.23 -20.68
C ALA A 76 3.63 -4.27 -21.78
N GLY A 77 3.23 -5.52 -21.50
CA GLY A 77 3.35 -6.64 -22.43
C GLY A 77 4.58 -7.50 -22.20
N GLY A 78 4.43 -8.82 -22.34
CA GLY A 78 5.52 -9.76 -22.12
C GLY A 78 6.08 -9.67 -20.71
N THR A 79 7.38 -9.39 -20.60
CA THR A 79 8.06 -9.21 -19.31
C THR A 79 8.30 -7.74 -18.97
N LYS A 80 7.72 -6.83 -19.75
CA LYS A 80 7.96 -5.39 -19.59
C LYS A 80 6.95 -4.75 -18.65
N TRP A 81 7.43 -3.81 -17.84
CA TRP A 81 6.63 -3.01 -16.93
C TRP A 81 6.89 -1.53 -17.21
N GLY A 82 5.87 -0.71 -17.03
CA GLY A 82 5.98 0.72 -17.26
C GLY A 82 6.72 1.44 -16.14
N ASP A 83 6.73 2.77 -16.21
CA ASP A 83 7.37 3.61 -15.20
C ASP A 83 6.61 3.55 -13.87
N ASP A 84 7.30 3.92 -12.79
CA ASP A 84 6.71 3.99 -11.45
C ASP A 84 5.61 5.05 -11.41
N ILE A 85 4.48 4.66 -10.84
CA ILE A 85 3.37 5.56 -10.55
C ILE A 85 3.11 5.51 -9.06
N LYS A 86 2.87 6.66 -8.44
CA LYS A 86 2.58 6.74 -7.01
C LYS A 86 1.14 7.17 -6.80
N ALA A 87 0.42 6.43 -5.97
CA ALA A 87 -0.92 6.77 -5.53
C ALA A 87 -0.90 7.05 -4.03
N VAL A 88 -1.45 8.19 -3.61
CA VAL A 88 -1.43 8.64 -2.22
C VAL A 88 -2.86 8.82 -1.75
N THR A 89 -3.18 8.31 -0.56
CA THR A 89 -4.50 8.52 0.05
C THR A 89 -4.61 9.93 0.64
N GLY A 90 -5.83 10.36 0.95
CA GLY A 90 -6.03 11.50 1.84
C GLY A 90 -5.56 11.17 3.26
N VAL A 91 -5.50 12.19 4.10
CA VAL A 91 -5.11 12.02 5.50
C VAL A 91 -6.26 11.35 6.27
N PHE A 92 -5.94 10.37 7.10
CA PHE A 92 -6.90 9.69 7.96
C PHE A 92 -6.23 9.31 9.29
N VAL A 93 -7.03 8.97 10.28
CA VAL A 93 -6.52 8.54 11.58
C VAL A 93 -6.40 7.02 11.59
N ALA A 94 -5.20 6.52 11.89
CA ALA A 94 -4.94 5.09 11.97
C ALA A 94 -5.38 4.56 13.33
N ARG A 95 -6.36 3.65 13.34
CA ARG A 95 -6.88 3.00 14.54
C ARG A 95 -6.76 1.50 14.42
N ASP A 96 -6.56 0.85 15.58
CA ASP A 96 -6.43 -0.60 15.63
C ASP A 96 -7.67 -1.30 15.04
N ASN A 97 -7.43 -2.40 14.34
CA ASN A 97 -8.45 -3.28 13.77
C ASN A 97 -9.35 -2.61 12.71
N GLU A 98 -8.98 -1.45 12.23
CA GLU A 98 -9.68 -0.81 11.11
C GLU A 98 -9.09 -1.21 9.77
N SER A 99 -9.65 -0.69 8.69
CA SER A 99 -9.23 -1.03 7.34
C SER A 99 -9.24 0.19 6.42
N ARG A 100 -8.44 0.11 5.38
CA ARG A 100 -8.39 1.13 4.32
C ARG A 100 -8.25 0.42 2.95
N THR A 101 -9.06 0.83 2.01
CA THR A 101 -9.07 0.26 0.66
C THR A 101 -8.61 1.28 -0.37
#